data_9233c41f6b8a1310fbf89c21ada04570
#
_entry.id   9233c41f6b8a1310fbf89c21ada04570
#
_cell.length_a   1.000
_cell.length_b   1.000
_cell.length_c   1.000
_cell.angle_alpha   90.00
_cell.angle_beta   90.00
_cell.angle_gamma   90.00
#
_symmetry.space_group_name_H-M   'P 1'
#
loop_
_entity.id
_entity.type
_entity.pdbx_description
1 polymer ?
#
loop_
_entity_poly.entity_id
_entity_poly.type
_entity_poly.pdbx_seq_one_letter_code
_entity_poly.pdbx_strand_id
1 'polypeptide(L)'
;EYEESDSWLSRDTLQNIPIPQSHAEVRPPGANDALFLMYSNSRSLKDSMLPHSGSWSMNEVIISSGQSTADNLPAKLSELQYMIRVPTIEEAERVVKFLDNNATAAAQMTNCRFKKYWVSKSRPGLPNHEISKLVFNSLKTVGVPVWGETATKLANDIRGNLGLSKIKKPFLDQAEKIIDPKVADDIIKKDLPSSQLNFTSDDYTEMCWHVPTARLYIARPMLAPEKDFSYPNWVMNALGGIPEMIDPMTITAAKTIGLSFVRMLLYPETLKKAKAEFVRRTGGGIHGSKWIPPLCNYRPPIDFAWPNYIETKNGKKWYLSSEEY
;
A
#
# COMPACT_ATOMS: atom_id res chain seq x y z
N GLU A 1 -10.79 -8.41 -14.42
CA GLU A 1 -10.52 -9.46 -15.42
C GLU A 1 -11.62 -9.44 -16.47
N TYR A 2 -11.24 -9.51 -17.74
CA TYR A 2 -12.15 -9.59 -18.87
C TYR A 2 -11.88 -10.85 -19.66
N GLU A 3 -12.95 -11.52 -20.06
CA GLU A 3 -12.92 -12.66 -20.96
C GLU A 3 -13.66 -12.34 -22.24
N GLU A 4 -13.14 -12.77 -23.36
CA GLU A 4 -13.78 -12.67 -24.67
C GLU A 4 -15.11 -13.43 -24.70
N SER A 5 -16.09 -12.87 -25.39
CA SER A 5 -17.36 -13.57 -25.70
C SER A 5 -17.30 -14.16 -27.10
N ASP A 6 -17.60 -15.44 -27.21
CA ASP A 6 -17.65 -16.17 -28.48
C ASP A 6 -18.80 -15.71 -29.40
N SER A 7 -19.78 -15.02 -28.87
CA SER A 7 -21.02 -14.69 -29.59
C SER A 7 -21.02 -13.29 -30.23
N TRP A 8 -19.98 -12.51 -30.05
CA TRP A 8 -19.96 -11.14 -30.56
C TRP A 8 -19.68 -11.10 -32.05
N LEU A 9 -20.65 -10.57 -32.82
CA LEU A 9 -20.53 -10.39 -34.27
C LEU A 9 -19.96 -11.58 -34.98
N SER A 10 -20.33 -12.76 -34.56
CA SER A 10 -19.99 -13.97 -35.29
C SER A 10 -20.57 -13.86 -36.70
N ARG A 11 -19.74 -13.86 -37.71
CA ARG A 11 -20.15 -13.74 -39.12
C ARG A 11 -20.84 -14.97 -39.63
N ASP A 12 -20.53 -16.08 -39.02
CA ASP A 12 -21.24 -17.35 -39.19
C ASP A 12 -22.72 -17.20 -38.89
N THR A 13 -23.12 -16.31 -37.96
CA THR A 13 -24.54 -16.08 -37.68
C THR A 13 -25.24 -15.21 -38.71
N LEU A 14 -24.55 -14.40 -39.47
CA LEU A 14 -25.13 -13.54 -40.50
C LEU A 14 -25.58 -14.32 -41.73
N GLN A 15 -24.97 -15.46 -42.00
CA GLN A 15 -25.23 -16.24 -43.22
C GLN A 15 -25.41 -17.73 -42.96
N ASN A 16 -25.43 -18.17 -41.72
CA ASN A 16 -25.37 -19.59 -41.31
C ASN A 16 -24.21 -20.38 -41.93
N ILE A 17 -23.12 -19.69 -42.26
CA ILE A 17 -21.92 -20.29 -42.85
C ILE A 17 -20.78 -20.08 -41.85
N PRO A 18 -20.14 -21.13 -41.31
CA PRO A 18 -18.98 -21.01 -40.48
C PRO A 18 -17.84 -20.35 -41.22
N ILE A 19 -17.37 -19.20 -40.75
CA ILE A 19 -16.21 -18.50 -41.30
C ILE A 19 -15.09 -18.61 -40.27
N PRO A 20 -13.94 -19.20 -40.62
CA PRO A 20 -12.78 -19.20 -39.73
C PRO A 20 -12.43 -17.79 -39.29
N GLN A 21 -12.24 -17.56 -38.02
CA GLN A 21 -11.95 -16.23 -37.43
C GLN A 21 -10.72 -15.57 -38.06
N SER A 22 -9.71 -16.36 -38.41
CA SER A 22 -8.50 -15.90 -39.10
C SER A 22 -8.74 -15.35 -40.54
N HIS A 23 -9.89 -15.61 -41.12
CA HIS A 23 -10.28 -15.10 -42.45
C HIS A 23 -11.39 -14.04 -42.34
N ALA A 24 -11.76 -13.63 -41.13
CA ALA A 24 -12.75 -12.57 -40.94
C ALA A 24 -12.14 -11.21 -41.36
N GLU A 25 -12.92 -10.40 -42.06
CA GLU A 25 -12.50 -9.04 -42.45
C GLU A 25 -12.35 -8.13 -41.24
N VAL A 26 -13.16 -8.38 -40.20
CA VAL A 26 -13.15 -7.63 -38.93
C VAL A 26 -13.08 -8.63 -37.80
N ARG A 27 -12.09 -8.51 -36.95
CA ARG A 27 -12.06 -9.30 -35.72
C ARG A 27 -13.08 -8.78 -34.71
N PRO A 28 -13.69 -9.65 -33.87
CA PRO A 28 -14.47 -9.19 -32.72
C PRO A 28 -13.56 -8.46 -31.70
N PRO A 29 -14.12 -7.59 -30.87
CA PRO A 29 -13.40 -7.03 -29.73
C PRO A 29 -12.87 -8.13 -28.82
N GLY A 30 -11.67 -7.94 -28.30
CA GLY A 30 -11.05 -8.85 -27.34
C GLY A 30 -11.09 -8.34 -25.91
N ALA A 31 -10.64 -9.15 -25.00
CA ALA A 31 -10.54 -8.77 -23.59
C ALA A 31 -9.62 -7.55 -23.38
N ASN A 32 -8.60 -7.37 -24.20
CA ASN A 32 -7.74 -6.18 -24.20
C ASN A 32 -8.50 -4.91 -24.58
N ASP A 33 -9.47 -4.97 -25.48
CA ASP A 33 -10.27 -3.80 -25.85
C ASP A 33 -11.14 -3.34 -24.68
N ALA A 34 -11.75 -4.29 -23.94
CA ALA A 34 -12.48 -4.00 -22.70
C ALA A 34 -11.57 -3.37 -21.64
N LEU A 35 -10.35 -3.90 -21.47
CA LEU A 35 -9.38 -3.37 -20.52
C LEU A 35 -9.01 -1.92 -20.85
N PHE A 36 -8.69 -1.60 -22.09
CA PHE A 36 -8.30 -0.25 -22.49
C PHE A 36 -9.46 0.75 -22.35
N LEU A 37 -10.69 0.33 -22.65
CA LEU A 37 -11.86 1.17 -22.40
C LEU A 37 -12.03 1.45 -20.90
N MET A 38 -11.95 0.43 -20.05
CA MET A 38 -12.04 0.57 -18.60
C MET A 38 -10.94 1.48 -18.06
N TYR A 39 -9.70 1.25 -18.45
CA TYR A 39 -8.53 2.03 -18.02
C TYR A 39 -8.68 3.50 -18.40
N SER A 40 -8.93 3.79 -19.67
CA SER A 40 -9.05 5.15 -20.20
C SER A 40 -10.23 5.89 -19.60
N ASN A 41 -11.39 5.24 -19.51
CA ASN A 41 -12.59 5.83 -18.96
C ASN A 41 -12.43 6.15 -17.47
N SER A 42 -11.89 5.22 -16.68
CA SER A 42 -11.65 5.45 -15.26
C SER A 42 -10.69 6.63 -15.02
N ARG A 43 -9.65 6.77 -15.83
CA ARG A 43 -8.72 7.90 -15.74
C ARG A 43 -9.37 9.22 -16.13
N SER A 44 -10.18 9.23 -17.19
CA SER A 44 -10.81 10.44 -17.68
C SER A 44 -11.93 10.95 -16.77
N LEU A 45 -12.66 10.05 -16.12
CA LEU A 45 -13.83 10.40 -15.33
C LEU A 45 -13.56 10.51 -13.82
N LYS A 46 -12.43 10.02 -13.31
CA LYS A 46 -12.16 10.00 -11.86
C LYS A 46 -12.30 11.38 -11.23
N ASP A 47 -11.79 12.41 -11.89
CA ASP A 47 -11.80 13.77 -11.38
C ASP A 47 -13.20 14.43 -11.44
N SER A 48 -14.09 13.92 -12.30
CA SER A 48 -15.46 14.43 -12.45
C SER A 48 -16.47 13.67 -11.59
N MET A 49 -16.25 12.40 -11.33
CA MET A 49 -17.22 11.49 -10.69
C MET A 49 -16.89 11.13 -9.24
N LEU A 50 -15.64 11.29 -8.84
CA LEU A 50 -15.19 10.99 -7.50
C LEU A 50 -15.12 12.25 -6.63
N PRO A 51 -15.17 12.11 -5.28
CA PRO A 51 -15.19 13.26 -4.40
C PRO A 51 -13.95 14.14 -4.55
N HIS A 52 -14.13 15.46 -4.59
CA HIS A 52 -13.04 16.43 -4.55
C HIS A 52 -12.54 16.72 -3.13
N SER A 53 -12.84 15.86 -2.16
CA SER A 53 -12.44 16.03 -0.77
C SER A 53 -10.92 15.96 -0.56
N GLY A 54 -10.17 15.53 -1.58
CA GLY A 54 -8.72 15.47 -1.60
C GLY A 54 -8.09 14.43 -0.66
N SER A 55 -8.90 13.72 0.11
CA SER A 55 -8.42 12.70 1.05
C SER A 55 -8.38 11.31 0.45
N TRP A 56 -8.41 11.17 -0.85
CA TRP A 56 -8.43 9.88 -1.53
C TRP A 56 -7.37 9.79 -2.64
N SER A 57 -6.95 8.58 -2.92
CA SER A 57 -6.15 8.26 -4.09
C SER A 57 -6.62 6.97 -4.75
N MET A 58 -6.48 6.91 -6.05
CA MET A 58 -6.73 5.73 -6.85
C MET A 58 -5.57 5.54 -7.83
N ASN A 59 -4.95 4.39 -7.76
CA ASN A 59 -3.91 3.97 -8.69
C ASN A 59 -4.39 2.75 -9.46
N GLU A 60 -4.04 2.70 -10.71
CA GLU A 60 -4.35 1.61 -11.62
C GLU A 60 -3.08 0.99 -12.19
N VAL A 61 -3.09 -0.33 -12.37
CA VAL A 61 -2.01 -1.06 -13.03
C VAL A 61 -2.57 -2.13 -13.95
N ILE A 62 -2.03 -2.19 -15.15
CA ILE A 62 -2.33 -3.28 -16.09
C ILE A 62 -1.43 -4.46 -15.70
N ILE A 63 -2.03 -5.54 -15.23
CA ILE A 63 -1.34 -6.79 -14.90
C ILE A 63 -1.07 -7.58 -16.17
N SER A 64 -2.09 -7.69 -17.03
CA SER A 64 -1.97 -8.33 -18.33
C SER A 64 -2.93 -7.68 -19.32
N SER A 65 -2.41 -7.33 -20.50
CA SER A 65 -3.24 -6.85 -21.61
C SER A 65 -3.73 -8.00 -22.52
N GLY A 66 -3.42 -9.23 -22.15
CA GLY A 66 -3.73 -10.41 -22.92
C GLY A 66 -2.66 -10.77 -23.96
N GLN A 67 -2.83 -11.93 -24.54
CA GLN A 67 -1.99 -12.45 -25.61
C GLN A 67 -2.86 -12.88 -26.78
N SER A 68 -2.36 -12.63 -27.98
CA SER A 68 -2.89 -13.16 -29.23
C SER A 68 -1.76 -13.80 -30.03
N THR A 69 -2.08 -14.83 -30.79
CA THR A 69 -1.12 -15.54 -31.64
C THR A 69 -1.00 -14.92 -33.03
N ALA A 70 -1.91 -14.02 -33.38
CA ALA A 70 -1.95 -13.29 -34.64
C ALA A 70 -2.66 -11.94 -34.43
N ASP A 71 -2.43 -11.00 -35.35
CA ASP A 71 -2.97 -9.65 -35.32
C ASP A 71 -4.50 -9.56 -35.50
N ASN A 72 -5.06 -10.58 -36.12
CA ASN A 72 -6.50 -10.72 -36.38
C ASN A 72 -7.24 -11.58 -35.33
N LEU A 73 -6.56 -12.05 -34.30
CA LEU A 73 -7.17 -12.80 -33.19
C LEU A 73 -7.33 -11.90 -31.96
N PRO A 74 -8.49 -11.90 -31.30
CA PRO A 74 -8.68 -11.14 -30.06
C PRO A 74 -7.93 -11.78 -28.90
N ALA A 75 -7.54 -10.96 -27.95
CA ALA A 75 -7.04 -11.46 -26.66
C ALA A 75 -8.18 -12.05 -25.84
N LYS A 76 -7.98 -13.26 -25.30
CA LYS A 76 -9.03 -13.99 -24.55
C LYS A 76 -9.17 -13.54 -23.12
N LEU A 77 -8.09 -13.06 -22.51
CA LEU A 77 -8.05 -12.65 -21.11
C LEU A 77 -7.22 -11.38 -20.95
N SER A 78 -7.66 -10.48 -20.11
CA SER A 78 -6.87 -9.33 -19.66
C SER A 78 -7.18 -9.00 -18.21
N GLU A 79 -6.24 -8.38 -17.50
CA GLU A 79 -6.33 -8.11 -16.09
C GLU A 79 -5.87 -6.70 -15.76
N LEU A 80 -6.68 -5.99 -14.98
CA LEU A 80 -6.44 -4.64 -14.51
C LEU A 80 -6.70 -4.59 -13.00
N GLN A 81 -5.77 -4.01 -12.25
CA GLN A 81 -5.89 -3.89 -10.81
C GLN A 81 -5.98 -2.42 -10.40
N TYR A 82 -6.83 -2.14 -9.42
CA TYR A 82 -6.96 -0.83 -8.78
C TYR A 82 -6.58 -0.90 -7.31
N MET A 83 -5.84 0.11 -6.85
CA MET A 83 -5.59 0.35 -5.44
C MET A 83 -6.25 1.66 -5.05
N ILE A 84 -7.13 1.60 -4.05
CA ILE A 84 -7.92 2.73 -3.57
C ILE A 84 -7.53 3.02 -2.13
N ARG A 85 -7.29 4.28 -1.82
CA ARG A 85 -7.07 4.77 -0.45
C ARG A 85 -8.02 5.91 -0.18
N VAL A 86 -8.85 5.76 0.83
CA VAL A 86 -9.90 6.72 1.22
C VAL A 86 -10.04 6.76 2.72
N PRO A 87 -10.53 7.86 3.31
CA PRO A 87 -10.64 8.00 4.76
C PRO A 87 -11.78 7.20 5.39
N THR A 88 -12.84 6.88 4.63
CA THR A 88 -14.03 6.19 5.16
C THR A 88 -14.45 5.00 4.30
N ILE A 89 -15.23 4.09 4.90
CA ILE A 89 -15.79 2.93 4.18
C ILE A 89 -16.81 3.39 3.12
N GLU A 90 -17.62 4.39 3.46
CA GLU A 90 -18.64 4.94 2.55
C GLU A 90 -18.02 5.54 1.30
N GLU A 91 -16.88 6.21 1.44
CA GLU A 91 -16.12 6.70 0.29
C GLU A 91 -15.49 5.56 -0.52
N ALA A 92 -14.99 4.51 0.14
CA ALA A 92 -14.51 3.32 -0.55
C ALA A 92 -15.61 2.68 -1.40
N GLU A 93 -16.80 2.52 -0.85
CA GLU A 93 -17.95 1.96 -1.56
C GLU A 93 -18.38 2.81 -2.75
N ARG A 94 -18.31 4.14 -2.63
CA ARG A 94 -18.59 5.06 -3.73
C ARG A 94 -17.60 4.90 -4.88
N VAL A 95 -16.29 4.83 -4.56
CA VAL A 95 -15.25 4.62 -5.57
C VAL A 95 -15.39 3.25 -6.23
N VAL A 96 -15.67 2.21 -5.45
CA VAL A 96 -15.90 0.85 -5.98
C VAL A 96 -17.10 0.82 -6.91
N LYS A 97 -18.21 1.46 -6.53
CA LYS A 97 -19.40 1.55 -7.39
C LYS A 97 -19.10 2.26 -8.71
N PHE A 98 -18.28 3.32 -8.67
CA PHE A 98 -17.81 3.99 -9.88
C PHE A 98 -17.03 3.02 -10.79
N LEU A 99 -16.09 2.26 -10.23
CA LEU A 99 -15.32 1.28 -10.99
C LEU A 99 -16.19 0.14 -11.52
N ASP A 100 -17.13 -0.37 -10.72
CA ASP A 100 -18.04 -1.42 -11.15
C ASP A 100 -18.92 -0.98 -12.33
N ASN A 101 -19.39 0.26 -12.32
CA ASN A 101 -20.16 0.82 -13.43
C ASN A 101 -19.32 0.91 -14.71
N ASN A 102 -18.07 1.40 -14.61
CA ASN A 102 -17.16 1.48 -15.74
C ASN A 102 -16.80 0.10 -16.28
N ALA A 103 -16.55 -0.87 -15.40
CA ALA A 103 -16.27 -2.26 -15.79
C ALA A 103 -17.44 -2.89 -16.53
N THR A 104 -18.64 -2.68 -16.03
CA THR A 104 -19.87 -3.15 -16.68
C THR A 104 -20.05 -2.54 -18.06
N ALA A 105 -19.86 -1.22 -18.17
CA ALA A 105 -19.97 -0.52 -19.44
C ALA A 105 -18.93 -1.01 -20.45
N ALA A 106 -17.66 -1.12 -20.05
CA ALA A 106 -16.60 -1.63 -20.92
C ALA A 106 -16.88 -3.06 -21.41
N ALA A 107 -17.38 -3.93 -20.52
CA ALA A 107 -17.76 -5.28 -20.88
C ALA A 107 -18.93 -5.28 -21.90
N GLN A 108 -19.96 -4.48 -21.69
CA GLN A 108 -21.09 -4.35 -22.62
C GLN A 108 -20.68 -3.82 -23.99
N MET A 109 -19.84 -2.79 -24.02
CA MET A 109 -19.36 -2.17 -25.28
C MET A 109 -18.53 -3.14 -26.12
N THR A 110 -17.87 -4.10 -25.52
CA THR A 110 -17.00 -5.07 -26.19
C THR A 110 -17.58 -6.49 -26.23
N ASN A 111 -18.78 -6.66 -25.68
CA ASN A 111 -19.42 -7.98 -25.49
C ASN A 111 -18.51 -8.98 -24.75
N CYS A 112 -17.68 -8.50 -23.85
CA CYS A 112 -16.85 -9.32 -22.99
C CYS A 112 -17.55 -9.62 -21.67
N ARG A 113 -17.12 -10.67 -20.99
CA ARG A 113 -17.49 -10.94 -19.61
C ARG A 113 -16.44 -10.32 -18.69
N PHE A 114 -16.84 -9.79 -17.54
CA PHE A 114 -15.88 -9.36 -16.52
C PHE A 114 -16.12 -10.05 -15.19
N LYS A 115 -15.05 -10.19 -14.43
CA LYS A 115 -15.07 -10.74 -13.08
C LYS A 115 -14.25 -9.85 -12.16
N LYS A 116 -14.81 -9.54 -10.99
CA LYS A 116 -14.16 -8.72 -9.97
C LYS A 116 -13.64 -9.61 -8.84
N TYR A 117 -12.40 -9.42 -8.49
CA TYR A 117 -11.76 -10.04 -7.33
C TYR A 117 -11.34 -8.98 -6.33
N TRP A 118 -11.57 -9.27 -5.07
CA TRP A 118 -11.03 -8.50 -3.97
C TRP A 118 -9.69 -9.10 -3.56
N VAL A 119 -8.61 -8.33 -3.72
CA VAL A 119 -7.29 -8.74 -3.22
C VAL A 119 -7.20 -8.50 -1.72
N SER A 120 -7.57 -7.31 -1.27
CA SER A 120 -7.68 -6.98 0.15
C SER A 120 -8.58 -5.76 0.35
N LYS A 121 -9.14 -5.62 1.55
CA LYS A 121 -9.91 -4.45 1.96
C LYS A 121 -9.74 -4.29 3.46
N SER A 122 -9.21 -3.14 3.91
CA SER A 122 -8.95 -2.85 5.31
C SER A 122 -9.93 -1.86 5.90
N ARG A 123 -10.11 -1.95 7.21
CA ARG A 123 -10.90 -1.01 8.01
C ARG A 123 -10.11 0.26 8.27
N PRO A 124 -10.78 1.38 8.65
CA PRO A 124 -10.08 2.59 9.08
C PRO A 124 -9.24 2.33 10.33
N GLY A 125 -8.05 2.89 10.39
CA GLY A 125 -7.20 2.81 11.58
C GLY A 125 -7.76 3.66 12.74
N LEU A 126 -7.74 3.09 13.93
CA LEU A 126 -8.18 3.73 15.18
C LEU A 126 -7.08 3.63 16.25
N PRO A 127 -5.94 4.33 16.08
CA PRO A 127 -4.85 4.24 17.05
C PRO A 127 -5.32 4.64 18.46
N ASN A 128 -4.84 3.89 19.47
CA ASN A 128 -5.21 4.13 20.86
C ASN A 128 -4.30 5.21 21.46
N HIS A 129 -4.89 6.32 21.88
CA HIS A 129 -4.15 7.47 22.38
C HIS A 129 -3.50 7.22 23.74
N GLU A 130 -4.12 6.41 24.61
CA GLU A 130 -3.53 6.10 25.93
C GLU A 130 -2.27 5.23 25.77
N ILE A 131 -2.29 4.25 24.86
CA ILE A 131 -1.08 3.47 24.53
C ILE A 131 -0.04 4.37 23.85
N SER A 132 -0.45 5.24 22.91
CA SER A 132 0.47 6.16 22.24
C SER A 132 1.19 7.08 23.24
N LYS A 133 0.49 7.63 24.22
CA LYS A 133 1.09 8.45 25.31
C LYS A 133 2.09 7.65 26.13
N LEU A 134 1.75 6.40 26.49
CA LEU A 134 2.63 5.52 27.24
C LEU A 134 3.94 5.25 26.45
N VAL A 135 3.81 4.89 25.17
CA VAL A 135 4.94 4.61 24.29
C VAL A 135 5.80 5.85 24.10
N PHE A 136 5.21 7.02 23.88
CA PHE A 136 5.95 8.28 23.77
C PHE A 136 6.70 8.62 25.05
N ASN A 137 6.09 8.43 26.22
CA ASN A 137 6.76 8.63 27.51
C ASN A 137 7.90 7.63 27.74
N SER A 138 7.79 6.42 27.19
CA SER A 138 8.86 5.44 27.21
C SER A 138 9.99 5.85 26.28
N LEU A 139 9.68 6.35 25.08
CA LEU A 139 10.68 6.91 24.17
C LEU A 139 11.44 8.09 24.80
N LYS A 140 10.75 8.99 25.49
CA LYS A 140 11.43 10.08 26.23
C LYS A 140 12.42 9.58 27.27
N THR A 141 12.17 8.45 27.90
CA THR A 141 13.08 7.84 28.87
C THR A 141 14.24 7.13 28.19
N VAL A 142 14.00 6.44 27.08
CA VAL A 142 15.03 5.71 26.32
C VAL A 142 15.95 6.67 25.55
N GLY A 143 15.39 7.75 25.02
CA GLY A 143 16.09 8.72 24.18
C GLY A 143 16.00 8.39 22.69
N VAL A 144 16.76 9.11 21.90
CA VAL A 144 16.87 8.98 20.46
C VAL A 144 17.93 7.95 20.07
N PRO A 145 17.96 7.45 18.82
CA PRO A 145 19.11 6.72 18.31
C PRO A 145 20.38 7.54 18.38
N VAL A 146 21.50 6.90 18.73
CA VAL A 146 22.82 7.54 18.82
C VAL A 146 23.75 6.85 17.83
N TRP A 147 24.18 7.59 16.83
CA TRP A 147 25.15 7.13 15.83
C TRP A 147 26.58 7.48 16.27
N GLY A 148 27.40 6.45 16.49
CA GLY A 148 28.78 6.57 16.94
C GLY A 148 29.74 6.97 15.81
N GLU A 149 31.04 6.91 16.13
CA GLU A 149 32.11 7.32 15.21
C GLU A 149 32.15 6.51 13.91
N THR A 150 31.91 5.19 13.99
CA THR A 150 31.87 4.31 12.82
C THR A 150 30.75 4.74 11.86
N ALA A 151 29.57 4.99 12.39
CA ALA A 151 28.43 5.46 11.59
C ALA A 151 28.71 6.84 10.97
N THR A 152 29.35 7.76 11.77
CA THR A 152 29.77 9.08 11.29
C THR A 152 30.78 8.98 10.15
N LYS A 153 31.75 8.07 10.26
CA LYS A 153 32.72 7.80 9.20
C LYS A 153 32.03 7.29 7.93
N LEU A 154 31.20 6.27 8.06
CA LEU A 154 30.45 5.68 6.92
C LEU A 154 29.56 6.73 6.24
N ALA A 155 28.87 7.56 7.00
CA ALA A 155 28.06 8.65 6.46
C ALA A 155 28.90 9.64 5.64
N ASN A 156 30.10 9.97 6.14
CA ASN A 156 31.05 10.83 5.42
C ASN A 156 31.68 10.13 4.20
N ASP A 157 31.88 8.83 4.25
CA ASP A 157 32.37 8.07 3.08
C ASP A 157 31.30 8.04 1.96
N ILE A 158 30.01 7.88 2.31
CA ILE A 158 28.90 8.03 1.35
C ILE A 158 28.88 9.44 0.76
N ARG A 159 29.05 10.49 1.58
CA ARG A 159 29.14 11.87 1.10
C ARG A 159 30.33 12.06 0.15
N GLY A 160 31.49 11.53 0.50
CA GLY A 160 32.68 11.59 -0.33
C GLY A 160 32.50 10.90 -1.69
N ASN A 161 31.83 9.74 -1.73
CA ASN A 161 31.51 9.04 -2.97
C ASN A 161 30.55 9.85 -3.87
N LEU A 162 29.81 10.78 -3.31
CA LEU A 162 28.93 11.71 -4.02
C LEU A 162 29.62 13.04 -4.37
N GLY A 163 30.93 13.19 -4.10
CA GLY A 163 31.66 14.40 -4.35
C GLY A 163 31.44 15.52 -3.31
N LEU A 164 30.80 15.19 -2.18
CA LEU A 164 30.51 16.13 -1.12
C LEU A 164 31.61 16.15 -0.06
N SER A 165 31.82 17.30 0.57
CA SER A 165 32.76 17.44 1.65
C SER A 165 32.36 16.67 2.92
N LYS A 166 33.34 16.16 3.66
CA LYS A 166 33.13 15.60 4.99
C LYS A 166 32.72 16.69 5.97
N ILE A 167 31.74 16.36 6.82
CA ILE A 167 31.24 17.28 7.85
C ILE A 167 31.23 16.61 9.23
N LYS A 168 31.32 17.41 10.27
CA LYS A 168 31.36 16.91 11.66
C LYS A 168 30.06 16.21 12.08
N LYS A 169 28.92 16.71 11.60
CA LYS A 169 27.59 16.15 11.89
C LYS A 169 26.92 15.76 10.58
N PRO A 170 27.13 14.53 10.09
CA PRO A 170 26.63 14.11 8.79
C PRO A 170 25.16 13.68 8.82
N PHE A 171 24.55 13.53 9.99
CA PHE A 171 23.15 13.12 10.13
C PHE A 171 22.22 14.32 10.26
N LEU A 172 20.98 14.10 9.87
CA LEU A 172 19.89 15.06 9.98
C LEU A 172 19.61 15.37 11.46
N ASP A 173 19.67 16.62 11.85
CA ASP A 173 19.47 17.08 13.23
C ASP A 173 18.16 16.60 13.86
N GLN A 174 17.09 16.50 13.08
CA GLN A 174 15.77 16.01 13.53
C GLN A 174 15.80 14.53 13.93
N ALA A 175 16.68 13.72 13.35
CA ALA A 175 16.85 12.32 13.71
C ALA A 175 17.48 12.13 15.10
N GLU A 176 18.19 13.13 15.58
CA GLU A 176 18.89 13.18 16.87
C GLU A 176 18.06 13.88 17.98
N LYS A 177 16.79 14.16 17.75
CA LYS A 177 15.91 14.87 18.69
C LYS A 177 14.58 14.19 18.88
N ILE A 178 14.06 14.20 20.10
CA ILE A 178 12.67 13.86 20.35
C ILE A 178 11.83 15.08 20.00
N ILE A 179 10.91 14.88 19.05
CA ILE A 179 9.97 15.90 18.62
C ILE A 179 8.63 15.64 19.30
N ASP A 180 8.01 16.68 19.85
CA ASP A 180 6.67 16.58 20.40
C ASP A 180 5.68 16.12 19.31
N PRO A 181 4.79 15.15 19.59
CA PRO A 181 3.87 14.60 18.58
C PRO A 181 3.00 15.66 17.91
N LYS A 182 2.59 16.70 18.66
CA LYS A 182 1.79 17.78 18.11
C LYS A 182 2.61 18.65 17.14
N VAL A 183 3.85 18.94 17.50
CA VAL A 183 4.77 19.68 16.62
C VAL A 183 5.07 18.89 15.35
N ALA A 184 5.27 17.57 15.48
CA ALA A 184 5.47 16.70 14.32
C ALA A 184 4.25 16.68 13.40
N ASP A 185 3.05 16.57 13.97
CA ASP A 185 1.77 16.62 13.24
C ASP A 185 1.59 17.95 12.50
N ASP A 186 1.88 19.07 13.17
CA ASP A 186 1.78 20.42 12.61
C ASP A 186 2.79 20.63 11.44
N ILE A 187 4.00 20.07 11.55
CA ILE A 187 5.01 20.11 10.47
C ILE A 187 4.54 19.34 9.27
N ILE A 188 4.08 18.08 9.48
CA ILE A 188 3.62 17.21 8.38
C ILE A 188 2.42 17.83 7.68
N LYS A 189 1.47 18.39 8.42
CA LYS A 189 0.27 19.01 7.85
C LYS A 189 0.55 20.23 6.99
N LYS A 190 1.66 20.92 7.19
CA LYS A 190 2.06 22.04 6.33
C LYS A 190 2.40 21.60 4.91
N ASP A 191 2.94 20.40 4.76
CA ASP A 191 3.38 19.86 3.49
C ASP A 191 2.29 19.04 2.77
N LEU A 192 1.15 18.81 3.44
CA LEU A 192 0.03 18.10 2.88
C LEU A 192 -1.01 19.06 2.29
N PRO A 193 -1.69 18.68 1.21
CA PRO A 193 -2.89 19.39 0.77
C PRO A 193 -3.89 19.51 1.92
N SER A 194 -4.56 20.67 2.06
CA SER A 194 -5.52 20.93 3.15
C SER A 194 -6.65 19.91 3.24
N SER A 195 -6.91 19.23 2.15
CA SER A 195 -7.89 18.16 2.01
C SER A 195 -7.38 16.79 2.49
N GLN A 196 -6.08 16.61 2.67
CA GLN A 196 -5.50 15.33 3.09
C GLN A 196 -5.44 15.26 4.61
N LEU A 197 -6.36 14.50 5.21
CA LEU A 197 -6.47 14.35 6.66
C LEU A 197 -5.49 13.30 7.22
N ASN A 198 -5.06 12.36 6.41
CA ASN A 198 -4.18 11.25 6.79
C ASN A 198 -3.04 11.09 5.80
N PHE A 199 -1.86 10.79 6.30
CA PHE A 199 -0.64 10.61 5.50
C PHE A 199 -0.04 9.22 5.62
N THR A 200 -0.67 8.33 6.37
CA THR A 200 -0.26 6.92 6.46
C THR A 200 -1.43 5.99 6.22
N SER A 201 -1.19 4.91 5.51
CA SER A 201 -2.05 3.73 5.50
C SER A 201 -1.17 2.51 5.66
N ASP A 202 -1.60 1.55 6.46
CA ASP A 202 -0.79 0.38 6.80
C ASP A 202 -1.69 -0.74 7.35
N ASP A 203 -1.21 -1.96 7.33
CA ASP A 203 -1.93 -3.16 7.74
C ASP A 203 -2.31 -3.16 9.23
N TYR A 204 -1.59 -2.39 10.07
CA TYR A 204 -1.92 -2.27 11.50
C TYR A 204 -3.33 -1.72 11.76
N THR A 205 -3.95 -1.10 10.77
CA THR A 205 -5.31 -0.55 10.88
C THR A 205 -6.33 -1.62 11.28
N GLU A 206 -6.17 -2.85 10.79
CA GLU A 206 -7.02 -3.98 11.18
C GLU A 206 -6.85 -4.34 12.65
N MET A 207 -5.62 -4.34 13.17
CA MET A 207 -5.32 -4.66 14.57
C MET A 207 -6.02 -3.71 15.55
N CYS A 208 -6.26 -2.46 15.13
CA CYS A 208 -6.96 -1.46 15.94
C CYS A 208 -8.40 -1.85 16.32
N TRP A 209 -9.00 -2.79 15.59
CA TRP A 209 -10.35 -3.30 15.84
C TRP A 209 -10.38 -4.54 16.73
N HIS A 210 -9.23 -5.15 16.95
CA HIS A 210 -9.09 -6.36 17.77
C HIS A 210 -8.58 -6.03 19.18
N VAL A 211 -7.61 -5.12 19.27
CA VAL A 211 -6.96 -4.73 20.53
C VAL A 211 -6.59 -3.24 20.53
N PRO A 212 -6.42 -2.63 21.70
CA PRO A 212 -5.82 -1.30 21.81
C PRO A 212 -4.44 -1.28 21.14
N THR A 213 -4.29 -0.50 20.06
CA THR A 213 -3.10 -0.53 19.22
C THR A 213 -2.49 0.87 19.12
N ALA A 214 -1.18 0.95 19.22
CA ALA A 214 -0.40 2.14 18.87
C ALA A 214 0.76 1.75 17.97
N ARG A 215 1.25 2.69 17.19
CA ARG A 215 2.39 2.53 16.32
C ARG A 215 3.52 3.45 16.76
N LEU A 216 4.74 2.89 16.85
CA LEU A 216 5.95 3.62 17.19
C LEU A 216 6.77 3.85 15.91
N TYR A 217 7.15 5.09 15.69
CA TYR A 217 8.12 5.47 14.67
C TYR A 217 9.40 5.96 15.32
N ILE A 218 10.52 5.39 14.94
CA ILE A 218 11.84 5.82 15.32
C ILE A 218 12.54 6.39 14.10
N ALA A 219 13.27 7.49 14.26
CA ALA A 219 14.00 8.12 13.18
C ALA A 219 15.00 7.14 12.54
N ARG A 220 14.95 7.06 11.22
CA ARG A 220 15.96 6.34 10.43
C ARG A 220 17.22 7.20 10.28
N PRO A 221 18.40 6.59 10.08
CA PRO A 221 19.58 7.37 9.71
C PRO A 221 19.31 8.08 8.38
N MET A 222 19.46 9.39 8.39
CA MET A 222 19.35 10.24 7.21
C MET A 222 20.52 11.22 7.19
N LEU A 223 21.08 11.47 6.02
CA LEU A 223 22.15 12.47 5.89
C LEU A 223 21.58 13.88 6.03
N ALA A 224 22.39 14.75 6.60
CA ALA A 224 22.08 16.18 6.68
C ALA A 224 21.87 16.74 5.25
N PRO A 225 20.87 17.60 5.06
CA PRO A 225 20.64 18.20 3.75
C PRO A 225 21.85 19.01 3.30
N GLU A 226 22.11 18.99 2.00
CA GLU A 226 23.18 19.78 1.37
C GLU A 226 22.53 20.81 0.43
N LYS A 227 23.09 22.01 0.40
CA LYS A 227 22.57 23.09 -0.44
C LYS A 227 22.71 22.71 -1.93
N ASP A 228 21.63 22.89 -2.66
CA ASP A 228 21.54 22.63 -4.11
C ASP A 228 21.92 21.20 -4.52
N PHE A 229 21.81 20.23 -3.58
CA PHE A 229 22.11 18.83 -3.83
C PHE A 229 20.97 17.91 -3.35
N SER A 230 20.55 17.01 -4.23
CA SER A 230 19.57 15.98 -3.92
C SER A 230 20.24 14.62 -3.83
N TYR A 231 20.15 13.97 -2.68
CA TYR A 231 20.72 12.64 -2.51
C TYR A 231 20.02 11.61 -3.40
N PRO A 232 20.77 10.77 -4.13
CA PRO A 232 20.19 9.67 -4.90
C PRO A 232 19.44 8.68 -3.98
N ASN A 233 18.38 8.05 -4.50
CA ASN A 233 17.54 7.11 -3.73
C ASN A 233 18.32 5.94 -3.11
N TRP A 234 19.40 5.49 -3.72
CA TRP A 234 20.22 4.41 -3.19
C TRP A 234 20.86 4.74 -1.82
N VAL A 235 21.05 6.02 -1.50
CA VAL A 235 21.61 6.45 -0.20
C VAL A 235 20.73 5.99 0.95
N MET A 236 19.42 6.12 0.82
CA MET A 236 18.45 5.64 1.82
C MET A 236 18.55 4.13 2.04
N ASN A 237 18.75 3.38 0.96
CA ASN A 237 18.91 1.93 1.04
C ASN A 237 20.25 1.53 1.68
N ALA A 238 21.33 2.22 1.32
CA ALA A 238 22.64 2.00 1.92
C ALA A 238 22.61 2.26 3.44
N LEU A 239 22.05 3.40 3.86
CA LEU A 239 21.91 3.73 5.29
C LEU A 239 21.03 2.72 6.05
N GLY A 240 20.02 2.13 5.38
CA GLY A 240 19.13 1.12 5.96
C GLY A 240 19.69 -0.30 5.95
N GLY A 241 20.76 -0.57 5.21
CA GLY A 241 21.37 -1.91 5.05
C GLY A 241 22.68 -2.12 5.80
N ILE A 242 23.23 -1.08 6.42
CA ILE A 242 24.51 -1.14 7.17
C ILE A 242 24.19 -1.23 8.66
N PRO A 243 24.64 -2.28 9.39
CA PRO A 243 24.32 -2.48 10.80
C PRO A 243 24.62 -1.25 11.67
N GLU A 244 25.79 -0.64 11.54
CA GLU A 244 26.19 0.53 12.32
C GLU A 244 25.28 1.74 12.11
N MET A 245 24.56 1.75 11.00
CA MET A 245 23.57 2.78 10.65
C MET A 245 22.18 2.44 11.19
N ILE A 246 21.72 1.20 11.00
CA ILE A 246 20.33 0.83 11.29
C ILE A 246 20.13 0.31 12.73
N ASP A 247 21.13 -0.33 13.33
CA ASP A 247 21.02 -0.93 14.66
C ASP A 247 20.68 0.07 15.76
N PRO A 248 21.23 1.29 15.80
CA PRO A 248 20.85 2.28 16.81
C PRO A 248 19.34 2.58 16.81
N MET A 249 18.71 2.67 15.63
CA MET A 249 17.27 2.83 15.50
C MET A 249 16.52 1.60 16.01
N THR A 250 16.94 0.42 15.60
CA THR A 250 16.33 -0.86 15.99
C THR A 250 16.41 -1.08 17.50
N ILE A 251 17.58 -0.82 18.10
CA ILE A 251 17.79 -0.93 19.55
C ILE A 251 16.93 0.10 20.31
N THR A 252 16.81 1.32 19.82
CA THR A 252 15.96 2.35 20.43
C THR A 252 14.49 1.92 20.38
N ALA A 253 14.03 1.38 19.25
CA ALA A 253 12.68 0.84 19.11
C ALA A 253 12.42 -0.30 20.10
N ALA A 254 13.33 -1.28 20.17
CA ALA A 254 13.23 -2.43 21.06
C ALA A 254 13.21 -2.03 22.55
N LYS A 255 14.09 -1.11 22.96
CA LYS A 255 14.10 -0.57 24.34
C LYS A 255 12.81 0.19 24.66
N THR A 256 12.29 0.99 23.73
CA THR A 256 11.07 1.76 23.93
C THR A 256 9.86 0.83 24.09
N ILE A 257 9.73 -0.18 23.24
CA ILE A 257 8.67 -1.18 23.31
C ILE A 257 8.80 -1.98 24.62
N GLY A 258 9.99 -2.49 24.94
CA GLY A 258 10.24 -3.25 26.16
C GLY A 258 9.89 -2.46 27.43
N LEU A 259 10.33 -1.18 27.52
CA LEU A 259 9.96 -0.30 28.63
C LEU A 259 8.46 -0.04 28.69
N SER A 260 7.82 0.07 27.53
CA SER A 260 6.35 0.25 27.45
C SER A 260 5.61 -0.97 28.01
N PHE A 261 6.05 -2.19 27.70
CA PHE A 261 5.51 -3.41 28.29
C PHE A 261 5.69 -3.46 29.80
N VAL A 262 6.89 -3.17 30.30
CA VAL A 262 7.16 -3.11 31.74
C VAL A 262 6.23 -2.12 32.42
N ARG A 263 6.06 -0.92 31.85
CA ARG A 263 5.14 0.09 32.39
C ARG A 263 3.68 -0.35 32.38
N MET A 264 3.22 -1.05 31.34
CA MET A 264 1.86 -1.59 31.30
C MET A 264 1.63 -2.63 32.40
N LEU A 265 2.64 -3.45 32.71
CA LEU A 265 2.55 -4.43 33.79
C LEU A 265 2.56 -3.77 35.19
N LEU A 266 3.41 -2.76 35.38
CA LEU A 266 3.55 -2.06 36.65
C LEU A 266 2.39 -1.09 36.93
N TYR A 267 1.76 -0.52 35.88
CA TYR A 267 0.72 0.48 36.00
C TYR A 267 -0.58 0.04 35.29
N PRO A 268 -1.35 -0.89 35.88
CA PRO A 268 -2.52 -1.50 35.25
C PRO A 268 -3.63 -0.48 34.92
N GLU A 269 -3.64 0.69 35.58
CA GLU A 269 -4.59 1.77 35.28
C GLU A 269 -4.45 2.29 33.84
N THR A 270 -3.25 2.26 33.27
CA THR A 270 -3.04 2.62 31.87
C THR A 270 -3.76 1.66 30.94
N LEU A 271 -3.68 0.35 31.21
CA LEU A 271 -4.41 -0.65 30.44
C LEU A 271 -5.92 -0.51 30.56
N LYS A 272 -6.43 -0.18 31.75
CA LYS A 272 -7.87 0.11 31.95
C LYS A 272 -8.32 1.29 31.10
N LYS A 273 -7.56 2.39 31.11
CA LYS A 273 -7.85 3.57 30.28
C LYS A 273 -7.78 3.25 28.78
N ALA A 274 -6.76 2.52 28.34
CA ALA A 274 -6.62 2.08 26.96
C ALA A 274 -7.78 1.20 26.52
N LYS A 275 -8.21 0.27 27.38
CA LYS A 275 -9.38 -0.58 27.11
C LYS A 275 -10.67 0.24 27.04
N ALA A 276 -10.86 1.19 27.94
CA ALA A 276 -12.02 2.08 27.91
C ALA A 276 -12.07 2.94 26.65
N GLU A 277 -10.93 3.45 26.19
CA GLU A 277 -10.82 4.18 24.92
C GLU A 277 -11.15 3.24 23.75
N PHE A 278 -10.59 2.04 23.73
CA PHE A 278 -10.85 1.04 22.71
C PHE A 278 -12.36 0.73 22.59
N VAL A 279 -13.02 0.46 23.73
CA VAL A 279 -14.46 0.18 23.74
C VAL A 279 -15.25 1.39 23.23
N ARG A 280 -14.91 2.60 23.65
CA ARG A 280 -15.58 3.83 23.19
C ARG A 280 -15.45 4.03 21.67
N ARG A 281 -14.29 3.75 21.11
CA ARG A 281 -14.00 3.98 19.68
C ARG A 281 -14.50 2.88 18.78
N THR A 282 -14.38 1.61 19.18
CA THR A 282 -14.73 0.43 18.37
C THR A 282 -16.09 -0.18 18.74
N GLY A 283 -16.71 0.28 19.82
CA GLY A 283 -17.94 -0.33 20.34
C GLY A 283 -17.70 -1.67 21.06
N GLY A 284 -16.47 -2.00 21.42
CA GLY A 284 -16.10 -3.25 22.09
C GLY A 284 -15.31 -4.24 21.23
N GLY A 285 -14.83 -3.80 20.07
CA GLY A 285 -14.03 -4.63 19.16
C GLY A 285 -14.87 -5.58 18.33
N ILE A 286 -14.40 -6.81 18.16
CA ILE A 286 -15.10 -7.85 17.37
C ILE A 286 -16.50 -8.07 17.94
N HIS A 287 -17.49 -8.02 17.06
CA HIS A 287 -18.93 -8.07 17.40
C HIS A 287 -19.43 -6.96 18.32
N GLY A 288 -18.62 -5.92 18.56
CA GLY A 288 -19.06 -4.73 19.29
C GLY A 288 -20.05 -3.88 18.49
N SER A 289 -20.63 -2.86 19.13
CA SER A 289 -21.71 -2.03 18.53
C SER A 289 -21.28 -1.23 17.28
N LYS A 290 -19.97 -1.04 17.08
CA LYS A 290 -19.39 -0.36 15.92
C LYS A 290 -18.58 -1.30 15.04
N TRP A 291 -18.70 -2.61 15.25
CA TRP A 291 -17.96 -3.59 14.47
C TRP A 291 -18.35 -3.53 13.00
N ILE A 292 -17.36 -3.36 12.15
CA ILE A 292 -17.51 -3.48 10.71
C ILE A 292 -17.13 -4.92 10.34
N PRO A 293 -18.07 -5.71 9.80
CA PRO A 293 -17.80 -7.11 9.44
C PRO A 293 -16.68 -7.21 8.39
N PRO A 294 -16.19 -8.41 8.09
CA PRO A 294 -15.24 -8.61 7.00
C PRO A 294 -15.69 -7.93 5.71
N LEU A 295 -14.78 -7.19 5.09
CA LEU A 295 -15.10 -6.32 3.97
C LEU A 295 -15.04 -7.05 2.62
N CYS A 296 -14.62 -8.30 2.60
CA CYS A 296 -14.61 -9.18 1.44
C CYS A 296 -14.98 -10.61 1.85
N ASN A 297 -15.54 -11.37 0.92
CA ASN A 297 -16.07 -12.73 1.16
C ASN A 297 -15.08 -13.84 0.79
N TYR A 298 -13.90 -13.52 0.32
CA TYR A 298 -12.94 -14.55 -0.03
C TYR A 298 -12.21 -15.07 1.20
N ARG A 299 -11.87 -16.33 1.16
CA ARG A 299 -11.04 -16.96 2.21
C ARG A 299 -9.62 -16.38 2.12
N PRO A 300 -9.01 -15.95 3.23
CA PRO A 300 -7.62 -15.57 3.21
C PRO A 300 -6.74 -16.70 2.66
N PRO A 301 -5.74 -16.42 1.84
CA PRO A 301 -4.85 -17.45 1.30
C PRO A 301 -3.86 -17.95 2.36
N ILE A 302 -4.40 -18.61 3.40
CA ILE A 302 -3.59 -19.17 4.49
C ILE A 302 -2.73 -20.37 4.06
N ASP A 303 -3.14 -21.02 2.98
CA ASP A 303 -2.42 -22.13 2.35
C ASP A 303 -1.58 -21.64 1.16
N PHE A 304 -1.23 -20.36 1.14
CA PHE A 304 -0.45 -19.76 0.07
C PHE A 304 0.90 -20.49 -0.02
N ALA A 305 1.09 -21.20 -1.13
CA ALA A 305 2.38 -21.79 -1.45
C ALA A 305 3.35 -20.66 -1.79
N TRP A 306 4.39 -20.50 -0.97
CA TRP A 306 5.45 -19.55 -1.29
C TRP A 306 6.07 -19.94 -2.63
N PRO A 307 6.33 -18.97 -3.51
CA PRO A 307 6.93 -19.27 -4.79
C PRO A 307 8.26 -19.98 -4.60
N ASN A 308 8.38 -21.13 -5.25
CA ASN A 308 9.63 -21.88 -5.28
C ASN A 308 10.61 -21.20 -6.23
N TYR A 309 11.88 -21.22 -5.85
CA TYR A 309 12.95 -20.78 -6.75
C TYR A 309 13.47 -21.99 -7.51
N ILE A 310 13.58 -21.84 -8.83
CA ILE A 310 14.33 -22.77 -9.69
C ILE A 310 15.68 -22.16 -10.04
N GLU A 311 16.70 -22.99 -10.09
CA GLU A 311 18.00 -22.59 -10.61
C GLU A 311 17.99 -22.67 -12.13
N THR A 312 18.41 -21.61 -12.77
CA THR A 312 18.55 -21.52 -14.22
C THR A 312 19.98 -21.13 -14.56
N LYS A 313 20.36 -21.26 -15.82
CA LYS A 313 21.68 -20.80 -16.31
C LYS A 313 21.94 -19.30 -16.02
N ASN A 314 20.88 -18.52 -15.76
CA ASN A 314 20.93 -17.08 -15.49
C ASN A 314 20.66 -16.76 -14.01
N GLY A 315 20.84 -17.71 -13.08
CA GLY A 315 20.60 -17.56 -11.66
C GLY A 315 19.20 -18.05 -11.23
N LYS A 316 18.84 -17.76 -9.99
CA LYS A 316 17.56 -18.16 -9.41
C LYS A 316 16.41 -17.36 -10.01
N LYS A 317 15.37 -18.06 -10.46
CA LYS A 317 14.11 -17.47 -10.91
C LYS A 317 12.95 -18.06 -10.12
N TRP A 318 11.89 -17.26 -10.01
CA TRP A 318 10.64 -17.70 -9.41
C TRP A 318 9.97 -18.74 -10.30
N TYR A 319 9.53 -19.82 -9.70
CA TYR A 319 8.69 -20.81 -10.36
C TYR A 319 7.23 -20.53 -9.96
N LEU A 320 6.43 -20.15 -10.92
CA LEU A 320 4.98 -20.10 -10.81
C LEU A 320 4.45 -21.35 -11.47
N SER A 321 3.83 -22.25 -10.69
CA SER A 321 3.21 -23.43 -11.30
C SER A 321 2.02 -22.98 -12.15
N SER A 322 1.97 -23.44 -13.39
CA SER A 322 0.87 -23.15 -14.31
C SER A 322 -0.42 -23.93 -13.98
N GLU A 323 -0.44 -24.69 -12.90
CA GLU A 323 -1.57 -25.57 -12.56
C GLU A 323 -2.57 -24.97 -11.56
N GLU A 324 -2.37 -23.73 -11.12
CA GLU A 324 -3.22 -23.08 -10.11
C GLU A 324 -3.98 -21.83 -10.62
N TYR A 325 -4.21 -21.71 -11.93
CA TYR A 325 -5.05 -20.65 -12.49
C TYR A 325 -6.25 -21.20 -13.25
#